data_97f88bfc3eaea3cf44017aa3d3f9eb99
#
_entry.id   97f88bfc3eaea3cf44017aa3d3f9eb99
#
_cell.length_a   1.000
_cell.length_b   1.000
_cell.length_c   1.000
_cell.angle_alpha   90.00
_cell.angle_beta   90.00
_cell.angle_gamma   90.00
#
_symmetry.space_group_name_H-M   'P 1'
#
loop_
_entity.id
_entity.type
_entity.pdbx_description
1 polymer ?
#
loop_
_entity_poly.entity_id
_entity_poly.type
_entity_poly.pdbx_seq_one_letter_code
_entity_poly.pdbx_strand_id
1 'polypeptide(L)'
;MALAGTLPWVEGEKPQWNEKNLEEQAIVSRFVERHLRETAVDVRKSDTYSLHTGNIQHLCTDFSFTLEQPGQVTQLLAKLHPTPAVCGLPRPEAFQAILADETSPRHYYAGFSGPLLLEGETHLYVSLRCMQFTTQTATLYAGGGIMPGSNENDEWEETQRKLQTMLKLF
;
A
#
# COMPACT_ATOMS: atom_id res chain seq x y z
N MET A 1 4.70 7.04 -5.13
CA MET A 1 3.25 7.34 -4.92
C MET A 1 2.77 6.72 -3.62
N ALA A 2 1.83 7.38 -2.94
CA ALA A 2 1.13 6.89 -1.77
C ALA A 2 -0.30 6.49 -2.16
N LEU A 3 -0.69 5.24 -1.89
CA LEU A 3 -2.01 4.72 -2.20
C LEU A 3 -2.65 4.16 -0.92
N ALA A 4 -3.87 4.60 -0.63
CA ALA A 4 -4.74 4.02 0.40
C ALA A 4 -6.20 4.39 0.11
N GLY A 5 -7.13 3.79 0.86
CA GLY A 5 -8.54 3.85 0.53
C GLY A 5 -8.87 3.00 -0.69
N THR A 6 -9.96 2.26 -0.63
CA THR A 6 -10.39 1.37 -1.72
C THR A 6 -11.88 1.46 -1.92
N LEU A 7 -12.30 1.61 -3.17
CA LEU A 7 -13.69 1.48 -3.59
C LEU A 7 -13.80 0.54 -4.79
N PRO A 8 -14.94 -0.12 -5.00
CA PRO A 8 -15.24 -0.74 -6.28
C PRO A 8 -15.15 0.29 -7.41
N TRP A 9 -14.68 -0.14 -8.57
CA TRP A 9 -14.76 0.67 -9.76
C TRP A 9 -15.97 0.26 -10.59
N VAL A 10 -16.76 1.26 -11.01
CA VAL A 10 -17.89 1.08 -11.91
C VAL A 10 -17.72 2.07 -13.07
N GLU A 11 -17.82 1.55 -14.29
CA GLU A 11 -17.65 2.36 -15.49
C GLU A 11 -18.69 3.47 -15.57
N GLY A 12 -18.24 4.69 -15.82
CA GLY A 12 -19.10 5.87 -15.93
C GLY A 12 -19.53 6.49 -14.60
N GLU A 13 -19.22 5.88 -13.47
CA GLU A 13 -19.53 6.42 -12.15
C GLU A 13 -18.35 7.21 -11.57
N LYS A 14 -18.66 8.34 -10.94
CA LYS A 14 -17.66 9.08 -10.14
C LYS A 14 -17.52 8.47 -8.76
N PRO A 15 -16.30 8.22 -8.25
CA PRO A 15 -16.11 7.68 -6.92
C PRO A 15 -16.64 8.64 -5.84
N GLN A 16 -17.35 8.08 -4.88
CA GLN A 16 -17.80 8.80 -3.69
C GLN A 16 -16.95 8.37 -2.49
N TRP A 17 -15.84 9.07 -2.29
CA TRP A 17 -14.94 8.85 -1.19
C TRP A 17 -15.55 9.33 0.14
N ASN A 18 -15.64 8.46 1.12
CA ASN A 18 -16.08 8.81 2.46
C ASN A 18 -14.91 9.34 3.32
N GLU A 19 -15.23 9.88 4.49
CA GLU A 19 -14.22 10.44 5.40
C GLU A 19 -13.17 9.42 5.83
N LYS A 20 -13.55 8.15 6.03
CA LYS A 20 -12.62 7.05 6.35
C LYS A 20 -11.57 6.87 5.27
N ASN A 21 -11.98 6.77 4.00
CA ASN A 21 -11.04 6.60 2.88
C ASN A 21 -10.10 7.80 2.74
N LEU A 22 -10.63 9.01 2.91
CA LEU A 22 -9.84 10.25 2.83
C LEU A 22 -8.81 10.32 3.96
N GLU A 23 -9.17 9.97 5.19
CA GLU A 23 -8.23 9.97 6.32
C GLU A 23 -7.19 8.86 6.18
N GLU A 24 -7.57 7.65 5.76
CA GLU A 24 -6.63 6.56 5.47
C GLU A 24 -5.56 7.00 4.46
N GLN A 25 -5.95 7.63 3.36
CA GLN A 25 -5.03 8.18 2.38
C GLN A 25 -4.19 9.33 2.95
N ALA A 26 -4.79 10.21 3.74
CA ALA A 26 -4.09 11.32 4.36
C ALA A 26 -2.99 10.87 5.33
N ILE A 27 -3.24 9.80 6.10
CA ILE A 27 -2.25 9.18 7.00
C ILE A 27 -1.03 8.69 6.21
N VAL A 28 -1.27 7.92 5.15
CA VAL A 28 -0.18 7.38 4.32
C VAL A 28 0.58 8.50 3.61
N SER A 29 -0.13 9.47 3.05
CA SER A 29 0.47 10.62 2.37
C SER A 29 1.35 11.46 3.31
N ARG A 30 0.86 11.80 4.52
CA ARG A 30 1.64 12.53 5.54
C ARG A 30 2.88 11.76 5.98
N PHE A 31 2.76 10.44 6.13
CA PHE A 31 3.89 9.57 6.49
C PHE A 31 4.98 9.61 5.41
N VAL A 32 4.61 9.42 4.15
CA VAL A 32 5.54 9.44 3.02
C VAL A 32 6.19 10.82 2.88
N GLU A 33 5.40 11.89 2.91
CA GLU A 33 5.89 13.26 2.80
C GLU A 33 6.93 13.60 3.88
N ARG A 34 6.67 13.23 5.14
CA ARG A 34 7.61 13.46 6.25
C ARG A 34 8.96 12.82 5.98
N HIS A 35 8.98 11.54 5.61
CA HIS A 35 10.24 10.83 5.38
C HIS A 35 10.99 11.29 4.10
N LEU A 36 10.25 11.73 3.09
CA LEU A 36 10.86 12.34 1.91
C LEU A 36 11.55 13.66 2.28
N ARG A 37 10.90 14.53 3.05
CA ARG A 37 11.49 15.81 3.48
C ARG A 37 12.70 15.67 4.39
N GLU A 38 12.83 14.53 5.09
CA GLU A 38 14.01 14.20 5.91
C GLU A 38 15.20 13.63 5.10
N THR A 39 14.97 13.16 3.87
CA THR A 39 15.95 12.36 3.15
C THR A 39 16.27 12.92 1.76
N ALA A 40 15.37 13.67 1.18
CA ALA A 40 15.44 14.16 -0.19
C ALA A 40 15.31 15.67 -0.28
N VAL A 41 15.67 16.24 -1.42
CA VAL A 41 15.48 17.66 -1.77
C VAL A 41 14.43 17.80 -2.87
N ASP A 42 13.96 19.01 -3.11
CA ASP A 42 12.97 19.35 -4.15
C ASP A 42 11.68 18.53 -4.08
N VAL A 43 11.25 18.19 -2.86
CA VAL A 43 10.05 17.38 -2.65
C VAL A 43 8.80 18.16 -3.07
N ARG A 44 8.11 17.63 -4.09
CA ARG A 44 6.82 18.14 -4.58
C ARG A 44 5.76 17.06 -4.39
N LYS A 45 4.55 17.49 -4.13
CA LYS A 45 3.39 16.64 -3.88
C LYS A 45 2.27 17.04 -4.83
N SER A 46 1.62 16.07 -5.47
CA SER A 46 0.41 16.30 -6.25
C SER A 46 -0.82 16.48 -5.36
N ASP A 47 -1.90 16.98 -5.93
CA ASP A 47 -3.23 16.78 -5.37
C ASP A 47 -3.54 15.27 -5.32
N THR A 48 -4.41 14.88 -4.38
CA THR A 48 -4.89 13.50 -4.31
C THR A 48 -5.93 13.25 -5.38
N TYR A 49 -5.81 12.14 -6.10
CA TYR A 49 -6.71 11.75 -7.18
C TYR A 49 -7.12 10.28 -7.07
N SER A 50 -8.13 9.89 -7.85
CA SER A 50 -8.55 8.48 -7.94
C SER A 50 -7.76 7.75 -9.00
N LEU A 51 -7.11 6.66 -8.62
CA LEU A 51 -6.38 5.76 -9.52
C LEU A 51 -7.16 4.46 -9.66
N HIS A 52 -7.57 4.15 -10.89
CA HIS A 52 -8.26 2.92 -11.22
C HIS A 52 -7.29 1.78 -11.55
N THR A 53 -7.56 0.60 -11.02
CA THR A 53 -6.79 -0.61 -11.29
C THR A 53 -7.69 -1.84 -11.27
N GLY A 54 -7.94 -2.42 -12.43
CA GLY A 54 -8.83 -3.59 -12.57
C GLY A 54 -10.28 -3.28 -12.20
N ASN A 55 -10.80 -3.89 -11.14
CA ASN A 55 -12.18 -3.73 -10.66
C ASN A 55 -12.28 -2.84 -9.41
N ILE A 56 -11.22 -2.17 -9.05
CA ILE A 56 -11.13 -1.30 -7.87
C ILE A 56 -10.46 0.03 -8.22
N GLN A 57 -10.66 1.00 -7.35
CA GLN A 57 -9.98 2.29 -7.42
C GLN A 57 -9.46 2.67 -6.04
N HIS A 58 -8.37 3.42 -6.04
CA HIS A 58 -7.68 3.89 -4.85
C HIS A 58 -7.51 5.40 -4.89
N LEU A 59 -7.41 6.02 -3.73
CA LEU A 59 -6.86 7.37 -3.61
C LEU A 59 -5.35 7.30 -3.77
N CYS A 60 -4.80 8.19 -4.58
CA CYS A 60 -3.39 8.26 -4.91
C CYS A 60 -2.85 9.67 -4.74
N THR A 61 -1.66 9.78 -4.19
CA THR A 61 -0.88 11.03 -4.14
C THR A 61 0.53 10.75 -4.64
N ASP A 62 0.96 11.47 -5.66
CA ASP A 62 2.31 11.36 -6.19
C ASP A 62 3.27 12.30 -5.47
N PHE A 63 4.52 11.85 -5.37
CA PHE A 63 5.64 12.63 -4.89
C PHE A 63 6.77 12.57 -5.89
N SER A 64 7.29 13.73 -6.27
CA SER A 64 8.56 13.86 -6.99
C SER A 64 9.60 14.49 -6.09
N PHE A 65 10.83 14.01 -6.17
CA PHE A 65 11.92 14.46 -5.31
C PHE A 65 13.27 14.10 -5.93
N THR A 66 14.33 14.70 -5.43
CA THR A 66 15.71 14.40 -5.85
C THR A 66 16.47 13.78 -4.68
N LEU A 67 17.21 12.70 -4.96
CA LEU A 67 18.22 12.14 -4.05
C LEU A 67 19.59 12.59 -4.53
N GLU A 68 20.37 13.21 -3.65
CA GLU A 68 21.68 13.77 -3.99
C GLU A 68 22.79 12.71 -4.01
N GLN A 69 22.55 11.56 -3.33
CA GLN A 69 23.54 10.49 -3.20
C GLN A 69 22.89 9.11 -3.40
N PRO A 70 23.56 8.17 -4.09
CA PRO A 70 22.99 6.82 -4.34
C PRO A 70 22.60 6.07 -3.07
N GLY A 71 23.35 6.21 -1.97
CA GLY A 71 23.05 5.55 -0.69
C GLY A 71 21.73 6.00 -0.02
N GLN A 72 21.19 7.16 -0.40
CA GLN A 72 19.92 7.65 0.12
C GLN A 72 18.71 6.79 -0.30
N VAL A 73 18.80 6.05 -1.41
CA VAL A 73 17.75 5.10 -1.83
C VAL A 73 17.50 4.06 -0.74
N THR A 74 18.55 3.42 -0.24
CA THR A 74 18.44 2.40 0.83
C THR A 74 17.94 3.01 2.13
N GLN A 75 18.43 4.20 2.49
CA GLN A 75 17.95 4.90 3.69
C GLN A 75 16.46 5.26 3.59
N LEU A 76 16.03 5.76 2.44
CA LEU A 76 14.63 6.09 2.19
C LEU A 76 13.74 4.85 2.25
N LEU A 77 14.14 3.75 1.64
CA LEU A 77 13.41 2.48 1.69
C LEU A 77 13.27 1.97 3.12
N ALA A 78 14.33 2.02 3.93
CA ALA A 78 14.28 1.62 5.34
C ALA A 78 13.36 2.50 6.19
N LYS A 79 13.25 3.79 5.87
CA LYS A 79 12.32 4.72 6.53
C LYS A 79 10.87 4.50 6.10
N LEU A 80 10.63 4.27 4.82
CA LEU A 80 9.28 4.12 4.26
C LEU A 80 8.67 2.75 4.54
N HIS A 81 9.46 1.70 4.59
CA HIS A 81 8.92 0.34 4.75
C HIS A 81 8.98 -0.16 6.20
N PRO A 82 7.90 -0.79 6.72
CA PRO A 82 6.56 -0.85 6.14
C PRO A 82 5.81 0.49 6.30
N THR A 83 5.01 0.84 5.28
CA THR A 83 4.15 2.03 5.36
C THR A 83 2.96 1.79 6.30
N PRO A 84 2.27 2.85 6.77
CA PRO A 84 1.04 2.68 7.55
C PRO A 84 -0.05 1.87 6.86
N ALA A 85 -0.08 1.87 5.52
CA ALA A 85 -1.06 1.12 4.73
C ALA A 85 -0.93 -0.42 4.89
N VAL A 86 0.22 -0.93 5.33
CA VAL A 86 0.47 -2.37 5.51
C VAL A 86 0.91 -2.74 6.93
N CYS A 87 1.15 -1.75 7.78
CA CYS A 87 1.58 -1.97 9.16
C CYS A 87 0.66 -1.26 10.17
N GLY A 88 0.30 0.00 9.91
CA GLY A 88 -0.45 0.83 10.87
C GLY A 88 0.44 1.82 11.62
N LEU A 89 -0.17 2.57 12.53
CA LEU A 89 0.47 3.56 13.40
C LEU A 89 -0.08 3.46 14.83
N PRO A 90 0.76 3.70 15.88
CA PRO A 90 2.20 3.91 15.78
C PRO A 90 2.92 2.67 15.26
N ARG A 91 3.93 2.85 14.41
CA ARG A 91 4.52 1.72 13.65
C ARG A 91 5.11 0.60 14.53
N PRO A 92 5.88 0.87 15.61
CA PRO A 92 6.43 -0.20 16.45
C PRO A 92 5.34 -1.04 17.12
N GLU A 93 4.33 -0.41 17.68
CA GLU A 93 3.23 -1.06 18.40
C GLU A 93 2.35 -1.85 17.42
N ALA A 94 2.01 -1.25 16.27
CA ALA A 94 1.24 -1.90 15.23
C ALA A 94 1.98 -3.13 14.67
N PHE A 95 3.30 -3.04 14.48
CA PHE A 95 4.11 -4.17 14.02
C PHE A 95 4.10 -5.32 15.03
N GLN A 96 4.22 -5.03 16.35
CA GLN A 96 4.14 -6.05 17.39
C GLN A 96 2.75 -6.68 17.47
N ALA A 97 1.68 -5.89 17.32
CA ALA A 97 0.31 -6.41 17.28
C ALA A 97 0.12 -7.38 16.11
N ILE A 98 0.56 -7.00 14.92
CA ILE A 98 0.51 -7.88 13.73
C ILE A 98 1.23 -9.21 13.99
N LEU A 99 2.44 -9.17 14.58
CA LEU A 99 3.20 -10.39 14.89
C LEU A 99 2.52 -11.27 15.94
N ALA A 100 1.75 -10.67 16.85
CA ALA A 100 1.04 -11.40 17.89
C ALA A 100 -0.27 -12.02 17.39
N ASP A 101 -0.99 -11.31 16.52
CA ASP A 101 -2.36 -11.66 16.13
C ASP A 101 -2.41 -12.53 14.86
N GLU A 102 -1.47 -12.35 13.92
CA GLU A 102 -1.45 -13.15 12.71
C GLU A 102 -0.88 -14.55 12.93
N THR A 103 -1.70 -15.56 12.68
CA THR A 103 -1.34 -16.95 12.84
C THR A 103 -0.58 -17.54 11.66
N SER A 104 -0.63 -16.86 10.51
CA SER A 104 0.02 -17.28 9.26
C SER A 104 1.11 -16.31 8.85
N PRO A 105 2.28 -16.78 8.41
CA PRO A 105 3.36 -15.90 7.99
C PRO A 105 2.98 -15.17 6.70
N ARG A 106 3.34 -13.89 6.61
CA ARG A 106 3.10 -13.06 5.42
C ARG A 106 3.99 -13.42 4.24
N HIS A 107 5.12 -14.10 4.45
CA HIS A 107 6.13 -14.37 3.44
C HIS A 107 6.52 -13.09 2.68
N TYR A 108 6.24 -13.04 1.37
CA TYR A 108 6.50 -11.84 0.54
C TYR A 108 5.36 -10.82 0.57
N TYR A 109 4.18 -11.17 1.11
CA TYR A 109 3.07 -10.24 1.23
C TYR A 109 3.43 -9.05 2.13
N ALA A 110 3.03 -7.85 1.71
CA ALA A 110 3.36 -6.57 2.35
C ALA A 110 4.85 -6.23 2.40
N GLY A 111 5.73 -7.03 1.81
CA GLY A 111 7.11 -6.65 1.49
C GLY A 111 7.18 -5.68 0.32
N PHE A 112 8.36 -5.51 -0.26
CA PHE A 112 8.49 -4.79 -1.53
C PHE A 112 9.43 -5.53 -2.47
N SER A 113 9.22 -5.38 -3.76
CA SER A 113 10.03 -6.03 -4.80
C SER A 113 10.03 -5.19 -6.08
N GLY A 114 11.00 -5.46 -6.95
CA GLY A 114 11.10 -4.86 -8.25
C GLY A 114 12.55 -4.69 -8.71
N PRO A 115 12.76 -4.27 -9.97
CA PRO A 115 14.10 -4.05 -10.51
C PRO A 115 14.75 -2.84 -9.84
N LEU A 116 16.01 -3.05 -9.40
CA LEU A 116 16.85 -2.01 -8.83
C LEU A 116 18.00 -1.70 -9.79
N LEU A 117 18.05 -0.48 -10.29
CA LEU A 117 19.07 0.00 -11.25
C LEU A 117 19.18 -0.84 -12.53
N LEU A 118 18.12 -1.58 -12.89
CA LEU A 118 18.06 -2.28 -14.16
C LEU A 118 17.95 -1.24 -15.29
N GLU A 119 18.88 -1.26 -16.23
CA GLU A 119 18.95 -0.28 -17.31
C GLU A 119 18.99 1.19 -16.83
N GLY A 120 19.51 1.44 -15.62
CA GLY A 120 19.60 2.76 -15.01
C GLY A 120 18.36 3.23 -14.27
N GLU A 121 17.27 2.45 -14.29
CA GLU A 121 16.01 2.77 -13.61
C GLU A 121 15.74 1.84 -12.42
N THR A 122 14.93 2.34 -11.49
CA THR A 122 14.51 1.60 -10.30
C THR A 122 12.98 1.66 -10.17
N HIS A 123 12.35 0.50 -10.12
CA HIS A 123 10.91 0.37 -9.95
C HIS A 123 10.62 -0.59 -8.80
N LEU A 124 10.32 -0.05 -7.61
CA LEU A 124 10.01 -0.83 -6.43
C LEU A 124 8.53 -0.66 -6.04
N TYR A 125 7.88 -1.77 -5.79
CA TYR A 125 6.45 -1.84 -5.47
C TYR A 125 6.24 -2.61 -4.18
N VAL A 126 5.29 -2.16 -3.36
CA VAL A 126 4.82 -2.95 -2.23
C VAL A 126 4.12 -4.21 -2.77
N SER A 127 4.51 -5.37 -2.27
CA SER A 127 4.00 -6.67 -2.74
C SER A 127 2.60 -6.92 -2.18
N LEU A 128 1.60 -6.39 -2.88
CA LEU A 128 0.19 -6.59 -2.63
C LEU A 128 -0.42 -7.43 -3.75
N ARG A 129 -1.66 -7.93 -3.55
CA ARG A 129 -2.34 -8.75 -4.57
C ARG A 129 -1.43 -9.86 -5.09
N CYS A 130 -0.89 -10.65 -4.18
CA CYS A 130 0.03 -11.74 -4.50
C CYS A 130 -0.52 -13.08 -4.06
N MET A 131 0.03 -14.14 -4.64
CA MET A 131 -0.26 -15.51 -4.23
C MET A 131 1.00 -16.34 -4.27
N GLN A 132 0.99 -17.39 -3.47
CA GLN A 132 2.04 -18.40 -3.42
C GLN A 132 1.50 -19.73 -3.95
N PHE A 133 2.25 -20.36 -4.83
CA PHE A 133 1.92 -21.65 -5.38
C PHE A 133 2.80 -22.74 -4.79
N THR A 134 2.19 -23.89 -4.54
CA THR A 134 2.84 -25.18 -4.40
C THR A 134 2.34 -26.11 -5.50
N THR A 135 2.79 -27.36 -5.51
CA THR A 135 2.27 -28.37 -6.44
C THR A 135 0.80 -28.73 -6.21
N GLN A 136 0.23 -28.36 -5.06
CA GLN A 136 -1.11 -28.78 -4.64
C GLN A 136 -2.01 -27.64 -4.21
N THR A 137 -1.45 -26.46 -3.88
CA THR A 137 -2.19 -25.36 -3.28
C THR A 137 -1.80 -24.01 -3.87
N ALA A 138 -2.74 -23.08 -3.87
CA ALA A 138 -2.49 -21.67 -4.08
C ALA A 138 -2.95 -20.90 -2.85
N THR A 139 -2.04 -20.17 -2.19
CA THR A 139 -2.34 -19.30 -1.05
C THR A 139 -2.39 -17.86 -1.53
N LEU A 140 -3.55 -17.22 -1.37
CA LEU A 140 -3.77 -15.82 -1.74
C LEU A 140 -3.64 -14.95 -0.51
N TYR A 141 -3.08 -13.75 -0.70
CA TYR A 141 -2.87 -12.78 0.36
C TYR A 141 -3.66 -11.49 0.09
N ALA A 142 -4.42 -11.05 1.08
CA ALA A 142 -5.07 -9.75 1.09
C ALA A 142 -5.17 -9.22 2.51
N GLY A 143 -5.33 -7.91 2.66
CA GLY A 143 -5.55 -7.25 3.94
C GLY A 143 -6.17 -5.87 3.75
N GLY A 144 -6.68 -5.31 4.81
CA GLY A 144 -7.23 -3.97 4.90
C GLY A 144 -6.63 -3.19 6.07
N GLY A 145 -6.80 -1.87 6.05
CA GLY A 145 -6.44 -0.98 7.15
C GLY A 145 -7.63 -0.84 8.11
N ILE A 146 -7.44 -1.25 9.36
CA ILE A 146 -8.46 -1.05 10.39
C ILE A 146 -8.33 0.36 10.96
N MET A 147 -9.42 1.10 10.90
CA MET A 147 -9.52 2.48 11.37
C MET A 147 -10.55 2.59 12.50
N PRO A 148 -10.46 3.61 13.37
CA PRO A 148 -11.56 3.91 14.27
C PRO A 148 -12.89 4.03 13.50
N GLY A 149 -13.90 3.25 13.90
CA GLY A 149 -15.19 3.18 13.20
C GLY A 149 -15.25 2.20 12.03
N SER A 150 -14.21 1.41 11.77
CA SER A 150 -14.28 0.28 10.83
C SER A 150 -15.37 -0.70 11.26
N ASN A 151 -16.14 -1.19 10.28
CA ASN A 151 -17.10 -2.27 10.47
C ASN A 151 -16.46 -3.60 10.04
N GLU A 152 -16.54 -4.62 10.87
CA GLU A 152 -15.92 -5.92 10.64
C GLU A 152 -16.36 -6.56 9.31
N ASN A 153 -17.67 -6.55 9.02
CA ASN A 153 -18.18 -7.13 7.78
C ASN A 153 -17.68 -6.38 6.55
N ASP A 154 -17.67 -5.04 6.59
CA ASP A 154 -17.21 -4.22 5.47
C ASP A 154 -15.73 -4.46 5.19
N GLU A 155 -14.90 -4.54 6.24
CA GLU A 155 -13.46 -4.83 6.12
C GLU A 155 -13.22 -6.25 5.57
N TRP A 156 -13.99 -7.22 6.05
CA TRP A 156 -13.92 -8.59 5.53
C TRP A 156 -14.30 -8.65 4.05
N GLU A 157 -15.41 -8.05 3.65
CA GLU A 157 -15.82 -7.98 2.25
C GLU A 157 -14.79 -7.26 1.37
N GLU A 158 -14.14 -6.22 1.89
CA GLU A 158 -13.05 -5.54 1.18
C GLU A 158 -11.89 -6.50 0.91
N THR A 159 -11.48 -7.32 1.88
CA THR A 159 -10.44 -8.32 1.66
C THR A 159 -10.85 -9.35 0.62
N GLN A 160 -12.11 -9.82 0.63
CA GLN A 160 -12.64 -10.75 -0.37
C GLN A 160 -12.61 -10.14 -1.78
N ARG A 161 -13.00 -8.89 -1.94
CA ARG A 161 -12.90 -8.17 -3.24
C ARG A 161 -11.45 -8.05 -3.70
N LYS A 162 -10.52 -7.80 -2.78
CA LYS A 162 -9.08 -7.73 -3.08
C LYS A 162 -8.51 -9.09 -3.57
N LEU A 163 -8.96 -10.20 -3.02
CA LEU A 163 -8.57 -11.55 -3.48
C LEU A 163 -9.03 -11.85 -4.91
N GLN A 164 -10.19 -11.32 -5.33
CA GLN A 164 -10.71 -11.48 -6.70
C GLN A 164 -9.75 -10.96 -7.78
N THR A 165 -8.90 -10.00 -7.45
CA THR A 165 -7.89 -9.49 -8.41
C THR A 165 -6.95 -10.60 -8.89
N MET A 166 -6.58 -11.51 -8.00
CA MET A 166 -5.70 -12.63 -8.35
C MET A 166 -6.48 -13.83 -8.89
N LEU A 167 -7.67 -14.10 -8.36
CA LEU A 167 -8.51 -15.23 -8.81
C LEU A 167 -8.95 -15.10 -10.28
N LYS A 168 -9.08 -13.89 -10.80
CA LYS A 168 -9.43 -13.63 -12.21
C LYS A 168 -8.34 -13.98 -13.22
N LEU A 169 -7.14 -14.34 -12.76
CA LEU A 169 -6.02 -14.74 -13.62
C LEU A 169 -6.08 -16.23 -13.98
N PHE A 170 -6.99 -16.97 -13.38
CA PHE A 170 -7.25 -18.41 -13.56
C PHE A 170 -8.69 -18.67 -13.99
#